data_ba0ecb87a0cd2e815fa8b1c5bdd1f287
#
_entry.id   ba0ecb87a0cd2e815fa8b1c5bdd1f287
#
_cell.length_a   1.000
_cell.length_b   1.000
_cell.length_c   1.000
_cell.angle_alpha   90.00
_cell.angle_beta   90.00
_cell.angle_gamma   90.00
#
_symmetry.space_group_name_H-M   'P 1'
#
loop_
_entity.id
_entity.type
_entity.pdbx_description
1 polymer ?
#
loop_
_entity_poly.entity_id
_entity_poly.type
_entity_poly.pdbx_seq_one_letter_code
_entity_poly.pdbx_strand_id
1 'polypeptide(L)'
;MKKLIKISFLALMSMLIINTVNAAEHKLVIQVSTDDARTQKIALNNAVNLQKLYGIDNVDIEIVAYGPGLGLLTSNSKQADRVTSLAMQNITFNACMNTMKKVQKKTGKLPQLLEGVNHVTAGVARIMELQEQGYAYIRP
;
A
#
# COMPACT_ATOMS: atom_id res chain seq x y z
N MET A 1 -39.90 12.37 -60.29
CA MET A 1 -38.58 12.89 -59.86
C MET A 1 -38.35 12.42 -58.44
N LYS A 2 -37.61 11.35 -58.29
CA LYS A 2 -37.33 10.77 -56.97
C LYS A 2 -35.97 11.32 -56.48
N LYS A 3 -36.01 12.21 -55.47
CA LYS A 3 -34.78 12.68 -54.81
C LYS A 3 -34.26 11.59 -53.91
N LEU A 4 -33.12 11.03 -54.27
CA LEU A 4 -32.34 10.14 -53.44
C LEU A 4 -31.74 10.95 -52.30
N ILE A 5 -32.23 10.75 -51.10
CA ILE A 5 -31.64 11.24 -49.88
C ILE A 5 -30.44 10.34 -49.61
N LYS A 6 -29.23 10.83 -49.88
CA LYS A 6 -27.99 10.20 -49.42
C LYS A 6 -27.87 10.45 -47.93
N ILE A 7 -28.23 9.47 -47.12
CA ILE A 7 -27.95 9.45 -45.71
C ILE A 7 -26.46 9.15 -45.58
N SER A 8 -25.65 10.20 -45.40
CA SER A 8 -24.27 10.06 -44.98
C SER A 8 -24.29 9.49 -43.56
N PHE A 9 -24.01 8.21 -43.47
CA PHE A 9 -23.72 7.53 -42.21
C PHE A 9 -22.32 7.99 -41.76
N LEU A 10 -22.27 9.20 -41.16
CA LEU A 10 -21.08 9.66 -40.47
C LEU A 10 -20.94 8.81 -39.22
N ALA A 11 -20.18 7.74 -39.34
CA ALA A 11 -19.80 6.91 -38.22
C ALA A 11 -19.10 7.79 -37.20
N LEU A 12 -19.84 8.17 -36.19
CA LEU A 12 -19.29 8.79 -34.98
C LEU A 12 -18.50 7.71 -34.25
N MET A 13 -17.29 7.50 -34.72
CA MET A 13 -16.29 6.66 -34.05
C MET A 13 -15.85 7.46 -32.83
N SER A 14 -16.68 7.39 -31.78
CA SER A 14 -16.31 7.82 -30.46
C SER A 14 -15.09 6.99 -30.05
N MET A 15 -13.92 7.59 -30.19
CA MET A 15 -12.66 7.09 -29.69
C MET A 15 -12.81 7.05 -28.15
N LEU A 16 -13.29 5.92 -27.63
CA LEU A 16 -13.12 5.61 -26.21
C LEU A 16 -11.63 5.59 -25.96
N ILE A 17 -11.11 6.70 -25.47
CA ILE A 17 -9.80 6.75 -24.83
C ILE A 17 -9.97 5.92 -23.57
N ILE A 18 -9.73 4.62 -23.68
CA ILE A 18 -9.57 3.75 -22.53
C ILE A 18 -8.28 4.24 -21.88
N ASN A 19 -8.42 5.11 -20.88
CA ASN A 19 -7.35 5.36 -19.94
C ASN A 19 -7.09 4.03 -19.23
N THR A 20 -6.20 3.22 -19.77
CA THR A 20 -5.65 2.08 -19.06
C THR A 20 -4.87 2.68 -17.90
N VAL A 21 -5.51 2.72 -16.72
CA VAL A 21 -4.78 2.88 -15.48
C VAL A 21 -3.78 1.72 -15.48
N ASN A 22 -2.52 2.03 -15.72
CA ASN A 22 -1.46 1.04 -15.68
C ASN A 22 -1.41 0.53 -14.23
N ALA A 23 -2.00 -0.64 -13.99
CA ALA A 23 -1.82 -1.32 -12.72
C ALA A 23 -0.32 -1.62 -12.58
N ALA A 24 0.26 -1.36 -11.42
CA ALA A 24 1.67 -1.63 -11.17
C ALA A 24 1.99 -3.08 -11.59
N GLU A 25 3.06 -3.25 -12.36
CA GLU A 25 3.47 -4.55 -12.89
C GLU A 25 3.93 -5.50 -11.78
N HIS A 26 4.50 -4.93 -10.72
CA HIS A 26 5.03 -5.66 -9.59
C HIS A 26 4.26 -5.28 -8.31
N LYS A 27 3.91 -6.27 -7.49
CA LYS A 27 3.16 -6.07 -6.25
C LYS A 27 3.80 -6.82 -5.10
N LEU A 28 4.04 -6.14 -3.99
CA LEU A 28 4.66 -6.74 -2.81
C LEU A 28 3.95 -6.34 -1.53
N VAL A 29 3.64 -7.31 -0.68
CA VAL A 29 3.29 -7.07 0.72
C VAL A 29 4.44 -7.48 1.63
N ILE A 30 4.83 -6.58 2.52
CA ILE A 30 5.88 -6.78 3.53
C ILE A 30 5.22 -6.86 4.90
N GLN A 31 5.35 -8.01 5.55
CA GLN A 31 4.90 -8.17 6.93
C GLN A 31 5.96 -7.66 7.92
N VAL A 32 5.54 -6.82 8.86
CA VAL A 32 6.37 -6.43 10.00
C VAL A 32 5.66 -6.80 11.30
N SER A 33 6.17 -7.84 11.98
CA SER A 33 5.59 -8.36 13.23
C SER A 33 6.59 -8.41 14.39
N THR A 34 7.69 -7.67 14.28
CA THR A 34 8.76 -7.60 15.29
C THR A 34 9.08 -6.15 15.65
N ASP A 35 9.55 -5.92 16.87
CA ASP A 35 10.11 -4.65 17.35
C ASP A 35 11.62 -4.55 17.15
N ASP A 36 12.26 -5.58 16.57
CA ASP A 36 13.69 -5.52 16.24
C ASP A 36 13.98 -4.42 15.23
N ALA A 37 14.76 -3.44 15.64
CA ALA A 37 15.06 -2.25 14.86
C ALA A 37 15.80 -2.55 13.55
N ARG A 38 16.63 -3.59 13.52
CA ARG A 38 17.37 -3.99 12.33
C ARG A 38 16.42 -4.59 11.29
N THR A 39 15.54 -5.48 11.72
CA THR A 39 14.52 -6.10 10.86
C THR A 39 13.56 -5.05 10.30
N GLN A 40 13.10 -4.11 11.13
CA GLN A 40 12.26 -3.00 10.66
C GLN A 40 12.97 -2.15 9.60
N LYS A 41 14.27 -1.86 9.80
CA LYS A 41 15.09 -1.15 8.80
C LYS A 41 15.23 -1.95 7.50
N ILE A 42 15.39 -3.28 7.59
CA ILE A 42 15.46 -4.16 6.41
C ILE A 42 14.14 -4.11 5.63
N ALA A 43 13.00 -4.17 6.29
CA ALA A 43 11.69 -4.06 5.64
C ALA A 43 11.56 -2.77 4.81
N LEU A 44 11.94 -1.62 5.39
CA LEU A 44 11.94 -0.34 4.68
C LEU A 44 12.96 -0.32 3.53
N ASN A 45 14.14 -0.92 3.71
CA ASN A 45 15.16 -1.00 2.66
C ASN A 45 14.67 -1.84 1.47
N ASN A 46 13.99 -2.96 1.73
CA ASN A 46 13.45 -3.82 0.68
C ASN A 46 12.47 -3.04 -0.20
N ALA A 47 11.57 -2.26 0.41
CA ALA A 47 10.64 -1.42 -0.34
C ALA A 47 11.37 -0.39 -1.22
N VAL A 48 12.32 0.33 -0.66
CA VAL A 48 13.13 1.33 -1.40
C VAL A 48 13.93 0.69 -2.55
N ASN A 49 14.50 -0.49 -2.31
CA ASN A 49 15.27 -1.19 -3.35
C ASN A 49 14.41 -1.60 -4.53
N LEU A 50 13.17 -2.04 -4.29
CA LEU A 50 12.24 -2.36 -5.38
C LEU A 50 11.79 -1.12 -6.15
N GLN A 51 11.50 -0.01 -5.46
CA GLN A 51 11.19 1.24 -6.14
C GLN A 51 12.36 1.75 -7.00
N LYS A 52 13.60 1.57 -6.54
CA LYS A 52 14.79 1.90 -7.33
C LYS A 52 14.96 1.01 -8.55
N LEU A 53 14.63 -0.28 -8.44
CA LEU A 53 14.80 -1.25 -9.51
C LEU A 53 13.74 -1.13 -10.59
N TYR A 54 12.47 -1.02 -10.20
CA TYR A 54 11.33 -1.06 -11.10
C TYR A 54 10.73 0.30 -11.43
N GLY A 55 11.06 1.33 -10.64
CA GLY A 55 10.41 2.64 -10.67
C GLY A 55 9.22 2.72 -9.72
N ILE A 56 8.98 3.92 -9.20
CA ILE A 56 7.98 4.19 -8.16
C ILE A 56 6.54 3.91 -8.64
N ASP A 57 6.28 4.08 -9.94
CA ASP A 57 4.95 3.91 -10.54
C ASP A 57 4.70 2.47 -11.03
N ASN A 58 5.74 1.64 -11.08
CA ASN A 58 5.67 0.26 -11.60
C ASN A 58 5.65 -0.80 -10.49
N VAL A 59 5.80 -0.40 -9.24
CA VAL A 59 5.75 -1.31 -8.10
C VAL A 59 4.78 -0.79 -7.05
N ASP A 60 3.83 -1.64 -6.67
CA ASP A 60 2.87 -1.39 -5.60
C ASP A 60 3.31 -2.14 -4.34
N ILE A 61 3.59 -1.39 -3.26
CA ILE A 61 4.16 -1.94 -2.03
C ILE A 61 3.28 -1.57 -0.85
N GLU A 62 2.80 -2.60 -0.15
CA GLU A 62 2.16 -2.41 1.15
C GLU A 62 3.01 -3.01 2.28
N ILE A 63 3.21 -2.24 3.34
CA ILE A 63 3.84 -2.69 4.58
C ILE A 63 2.76 -2.81 5.64
N VAL A 64 2.53 -4.03 6.12
CA VAL A 64 1.50 -4.33 7.12
C VAL A 64 2.17 -4.66 8.45
N ALA A 65 1.92 -3.82 9.47
CA ALA A 65 2.54 -3.97 10.79
C ALA A 65 1.51 -4.36 11.86
N TYR A 66 1.81 -5.40 12.63
CA TYR A 66 0.99 -5.86 13.74
C TYR A 66 1.82 -6.49 14.86
N GLY A 67 1.20 -6.81 15.99
CA GLY A 67 1.92 -7.29 17.16
C GLY A 67 3.04 -6.32 17.57
N PRO A 68 4.23 -6.80 17.92
CA PRO A 68 5.37 -5.94 18.24
C PRO A 68 5.78 -5.00 17.11
N GLY A 69 5.53 -5.38 15.86
CA GLY A 69 5.84 -4.57 14.67
C GLY A 69 5.07 -3.27 14.55
N LEU A 70 3.92 -3.14 15.26
CA LEU A 70 3.13 -1.90 15.27
C LEU A 70 3.97 -0.67 15.64
N GLY A 71 4.96 -0.83 16.49
CA GLY A 71 5.85 0.25 16.93
C GLY A 71 6.54 0.99 15.78
N LEU A 72 6.76 0.33 14.64
CA LEU A 72 7.30 0.97 13.43
C LEU A 72 6.44 2.14 12.95
N LEU A 73 5.12 2.04 13.11
CA LEU A 73 4.14 2.94 12.50
C LEU A 73 3.54 3.97 13.49
N THR A 74 4.07 4.03 14.71
CA THR A 74 3.58 4.95 15.74
C THR A 74 4.48 6.17 15.90
N SER A 75 3.97 7.23 16.51
CA SER A 75 4.70 8.49 16.79
C SER A 75 6.02 8.29 17.56
N ASN A 76 6.18 7.18 18.27
CA ASN A 76 7.39 6.85 19.01
C ASN A 76 8.40 6.02 18.19
N SER A 77 8.14 5.81 16.91
CA SER A 77 9.03 5.04 16.03
C SER A 77 10.39 5.71 15.86
N LYS A 78 11.47 4.94 15.99
CA LYS A 78 12.82 5.40 15.62
C LYS A 78 12.99 5.60 14.11
N GLN A 79 12.05 5.16 13.31
CA GLN A 79 12.00 5.30 11.86
C GLN A 79 10.90 6.28 11.41
N ALA A 80 10.38 7.13 12.30
CA ALA A 80 9.22 7.99 12.04
C ALA A 80 9.37 8.82 10.77
N ASP A 81 10.44 9.61 10.65
CA ASP A 81 10.69 10.46 9.48
C ASP A 81 10.78 9.66 8.19
N ARG A 82 11.37 8.47 8.28
CA ARG A 82 11.52 7.59 7.12
C ARG A 82 10.19 6.99 6.68
N VAL A 83 9.37 6.54 7.62
CA VAL A 83 8.02 6.02 7.32
C VAL A 83 7.17 7.11 6.67
N THR A 84 7.12 8.31 7.26
CA THR A 84 6.38 9.45 6.71
C THR A 84 6.87 9.82 5.30
N SER A 85 8.17 9.89 5.09
CA SER A 85 8.75 10.17 3.78
C SER A 85 8.38 9.10 2.73
N LEU A 86 8.43 7.82 3.10
CA LEU A 86 8.10 6.72 2.20
C LEU A 86 6.59 6.62 1.91
N ALA A 87 5.74 7.00 2.86
CA ALA A 87 4.30 7.10 2.64
C ALA A 87 3.95 8.13 1.55
N MET A 88 4.72 9.20 1.44
CA MET A 88 4.61 10.18 0.35
C MET A 88 5.18 9.69 -1.00
N GLN A 89 5.87 8.54 -1.01
CA GLN A 89 6.52 7.95 -2.18
C GLN A 89 5.85 6.64 -2.62
N ASN A 90 4.52 6.58 -2.60
CA ASN A 90 3.72 5.43 -3.04
C ASN A 90 3.99 4.12 -2.28
N ILE A 91 4.45 4.18 -1.01
CA ILE A 91 4.45 3.01 -0.14
C ILE A 91 3.27 3.12 0.81
N THR A 92 2.38 2.15 0.77
CA THR A 92 1.23 2.08 1.67
C THR A 92 1.63 1.42 2.99
N PHE A 93 1.37 2.10 4.10
CA PHE A 93 1.59 1.56 5.44
C PHE A 93 0.25 1.29 6.13
N ASN A 94 0.08 0.09 6.66
CA ASN A 94 -1.14 -0.36 7.33
C ASN A 94 -0.85 -0.87 8.75
N ALA A 95 -1.41 -0.18 9.74
CA ALA A 95 -1.38 -0.57 11.14
C ALA A 95 -2.58 -1.48 11.48
N CYS A 96 -2.33 -2.56 12.21
CA CYS A 96 -3.38 -3.48 12.64
C CYS A 96 -4.22 -2.91 13.80
N MET A 97 -5.50 -2.65 13.59
CA MET A 97 -6.41 -2.13 14.62
C MET A 97 -6.57 -3.10 15.79
N ASN A 98 -6.57 -4.41 15.55
CA ASN A 98 -6.63 -5.39 16.64
C ASN A 98 -5.43 -5.26 17.58
N THR A 99 -4.23 -4.98 17.04
CA THR A 99 -3.04 -4.72 17.86
C THR A 99 -3.17 -3.38 18.58
N MET A 100 -3.63 -2.33 17.90
CA MET A 100 -3.84 -1.01 18.51
C MET A 100 -4.80 -1.08 19.70
N LYS A 101 -5.92 -1.81 19.56
CA LYS A 101 -6.87 -2.05 20.67
C LYS A 101 -6.27 -2.82 21.84
N LYS A 102 -5.34 -3.78 21.57
CA LYS A 102 -4.62 -4.47 22.65
C LYS A 102 -3.69 -3.51 23.41
N VAL A 103 -3.01 -2.62 22.71
CA VAL A 103 -2.19 -1.58 23.33
C VAL A 103 -3.06 -0.64 24.15
N GLN A 104 -4.19 -0.19 23.60
CA GLN A 104 -5.14 0.66 24.32
C GLN A 104 -5.64 0.03 25.62
N LYS A 105 -5.96 -1.27 25.62
CA LYS A 105 -6.36 -2.00 26.83
C LYS A 105 -5.28 -2.02 27.91
N LYS A 106 -4.00 -2.02 27.51
CA LYS A 106 -2.87 -2.05 28.45
C LYS A 106 -2.47 -0.66 28.95
N THR A 107 -2.57 0.37 28.10
CA THR A 107 -2.03 1.70 28.37
C THR A 107 -3.10 2.76 28.63
N GLY A 108 -4.36 2.43 28.39
CA GLY A 108 -5.49 3.37 28.47
C GLY A 108 -5.64 4.29 27.25
N LYS A 109 -4.67 4.26 26.31
CA LYS A 109 -4.68 5.16 25.13
C LYS A 109 -4.44 4.38 23.83
N LEU A 110 -5.16 4.76 22.79
CA LEU A 110 -4.91 4.26 21.45
C LEU A 110 -3.56 4.80 20.95
N PRO A 111 -2.67 3.96 20.38
CA PRO A 111 -1.43 4.45 19.81
C PRO A 111 -1.68 5.50 18.72
N GLN A 112 -0.95 6.60 18.75
CA GLN A 112 -0.97 7.60 17.70
C GLN A 112 -0.13 7.11 16.52
N LEU A 113 -0.74 7.02 15.35
CA LEU A 113 -0.05 6.66 14.12
C LEU A 113 0.70 7.86 13.53
N LEU A 114 1.73 7.56 12.74
CA LEU A 114 2.45 8.55 11.94
C LEU A 114 1.56 9.07 10.80
N GLU A 115 1.87 10.24 10.30
CA GLU A 115 1.22 10.81 9.12
C GLU A 115 1.41 9.90 7.89
N GLY A 116 0.35 9.75 7.10
CA GLY A 116 0.34 8.87 5.92
C GLY A 116 0.19 7.37 6.24
N VAL A 117 0.08 6.99 7.51
CA VAL A 117 -0.18 5.60 7.92
C VAL A 117 -1.68 5.36 8.02
N ASN A 118 -2.17 4.34 7.33
CA ASN A 118 -3.54 3.85 7.41
C ASN A 118 -3.68 2.80 8.51
N HIS A 119 -4.91 2.39 8.80
CA HIS A 119 -5.17 1.24 9.66
C HIS A 119 -6.13 0.25 8.97
N VAL A 120 -5.95 -1.01 9.26
CA VAL A 120 -6.81 -2.11 8.81
C VAL A 120 -7.34 -2.88 10.01
N THR A 121 -8.50 -3.49 9.89
CA THR A 121 -9.14 -4.20 11.00
C THR A 121 -8.24 -5.28 11.58
N ALA A 122 -7.65 -6.12 10.70
CA ALA A 122 -6.73 -7.18 11.08
C ALA A 122 -5.57 -7.24 10.07
N GLY A 123 -4.34 -7.11 10.54
CA GLY A 123 -3.16 -7.12 9.67
C GLY A 123 -2.99 -8.41 8.89
N VAL A 124 -3.22 -9.56 9.52
CA VAL A 124 -3.11 -10.86 8.83
C VAL A 124 -4.18 -11.04 7.75
N ALA A 125 -5.41 -10.54 7.96
CA ALA A 125 -6.45 -10.58 6.95
C ALA A 125 -6.06 -9.69 5.74
N ARG A 126 -5.52 -8.49 6.00
CA ARG A 126 -5.02 -7.63 4.91
C ARG A 126 -3.93 -8.29 4.08
N ILE A 127 -3.00 -8.99 4.72
CA ILE A 127 -1.95 -9.74 4.00
C ILE A 127 -2.57 -10.82 3.11
N MET A 128 -3.54 -11.57 3.61
CA MET A 128 -4.24 -12.59 2.84
C MET A 128 -4.97 -11.98 1.64
N GLU A 129 -5.73 -10.91 1.84
CA GLU A 129 -6.42 -10.18 0.76
C GLU A 129 -5.45 -9.69 -0.33
N LEU A 130 -4.29 -9.18 0.06
CA LEU A 130 -3.27 -8.73 -0.89
C LEU A 130 -2.68 -9.90 -1.69
N GLN A 131 -2.42 -11.04 -1.04
CA GLN A 131 -1.96 -12.23 -1.74
C GLN A 131 -3.01 -12.76 -2.73
N GLU A 132 -4.29 -12.72 -2.39
CA GLU A 132 -5.40 -13.02 -3.31
C GLU A 132 -5.45 -12.06 -4.51
N GLN A 133 -4.97 -10.82 -4.33
CA GLN A 133 -4.84 -9.81 -5.40
C GLN A 133 -3.51 -9.92 -6.17
N GLY A 134 -2.72 -10.96 -5.94
CA GLY A 134 -1.49 -11.24 -6.66
C GLY A 134 -0.23 -10.56 -6.09
N TYR A 135 -0.26 -10.07 -4.84
CA TYR A 135 0.94 -9.57 -4.19
C TYR A 135 1.88 -10.71 -3.79
N ALA A 136 3.15 -10.59 -4.16
CA ALA A 136 4.20 -11.38 -3.54
C ALA A 136 4.30 -11.03 -2.05
N TYR A 137 4.75 -11.98 -1.22
CA TYR A 137 4.84 -11.79 0.23
C TYR A 137 6.26 -11.99 0.72
N ILE A 138 6.71 -11.08 1.57
CA ILE A 138 7.95 -11.26 2.34
C ILE A 138 7.76 -10.88 3.81
N ARG A 139 8.54 -11.53 4.65
CA ARG A 139 8.73 -11.19 6.06
C ARG A 139 10.22 -11.21 6.35
N PRO A 140 10.87 -10.04 6.49
CA PRO A 140 12.28 -9.93 6.85
C PRO A 140 12.59 -10.49 8.23
#